data_0ef37fc2b5a3bd369c993cc20be05dee
#
_entry.id   0ef37fc2b5a3bd369c993cc20be05dee
#
_cell.length_a   1.000
_cell.length_b   1.000
_cell.length_c   1.000
_cell.angle_alpha   90.00
_cell.angle_beta   90.00
_cell.angle_gamma   90.00
#
_symmetry.space_group_name_H-M   'P 1'
#
loop_
_entity.id
_entity.type
_entity.pdbx_description
1 polymer ?
#
loop_
_entity_poly.entity_id
_entity_poly.type
_entity_poly.pdbx_seq_one_letter_code
_entity_poly.pdbx_strand_id
1 'polypeptide(L)'
;MYGGMLGESKYEILMGLPETLIPKTVIANNHITLPAALDMMKHHNLRFPIILKPDIGERGWQVEKIANENELEAYLNANNVDILFQEYIDLPLELGILYYRFPDKKTGRITSVVKKKMLEITGNGSSTIKELMYSIPRAKLQIETFEKDQPEVLANVPASGEKIELMPIGNHCRGTTFLNANDLITKELTAVFDAVSDKIDGFYFGRFDIRCESKEALYNGKMKIMELNGAGSEPGHIYHPGARLIDAYKSLFSHWKALFLISRMNNKRGIPYLSFVEGLRVIKKLRDYNKLKVKTLNLNV
;
A
#
# COMPACT_ATOMS: atom_id res chain seq x y z
N MET A 1 2.95 0.90 19.72
CA MET A 1 2.88 0.24 18.38
C MET A 1 2.93 -1.27 18.56
N TYR A 2 2.07 -1.99 17.87
CA TYR A 2 1.97 -3.46 17.98
C TYR A 2 2.73 -4.18 16.86
N GLY A 3 3.79 -3.56 16.36
CA GLY A 3 4.66 -4.10 15.33
C GLY A 3 4.05 -4.14 13.92
N GLY A 4 3.00 -3.37 13.66
CA GLY A 4 2.33 -3.34 12.35
C GLY A 4 1.45 -4.55 12.08
N MET A 5 0.83 -5.12 13.13
CA MET A 5 -0.06 -6.28 12.97
C MET A 5 -1.52 -5.88 12.75
N LEU A 6 -2.02 -4.87 13.47
CA LEU A 6 -3.45 -4.50 13.46
C LEU A 6 -3.67 -3.01 13.72
N GLY A 7 -4.37 -2.34 12.80
CA GLY A 7 -5.02 -1.05 13.04
C GLY A 7 -4.11 0.11 13.42
N GLU A 8 -2.89 0.12 12.92
CA GLU A 8 -1.93 1.19 13.17
C GLU A 8 -2.16 2.37 12.22
N SER A 9 -1.81 3.56 12.71
CA SER A 9 -1.85 4.80 11.92
C SER A 9 -0.76 4.76 10.85
N LYS A 10 -1.16 4.89 9.58
CA LYS A 10 -0.22 5.05 8.45
C LYS A 10 0.58 6.33 8.58
N TYR A 11 -0.05 7.39 9.11
CA TYR A 11 0.61 8.66 9.34
C TYR A 11 1.75 8.53 10.33
N GLU A 12 1.48 7.94 11.52
CA GLU A 12 2.52 7.75 12.54
C GLU A 12 3.68 6.88 12.03
N ILE A 13 3.38 5.82 11.26
CA ILE A 13 4.40 4.96 10.66
C ILE A 13 5.25 5.76 9.67
N LEU A 14 4.63 6.54 8.76
CA LEU A 14 5.35 7.34 7.79
C LEU A 14 6.22 8.42 8.44
N MET A 15 5.71 9.08 9.49
CA MET A 15 6.47 10.09 10.22
C MET A 15 7.67 9.52 10.99
N GLY A 16 7.70 8.21 11.23
CA GLY A 16 8.87 7.50 11.74
C GLY A 16 9.94 7.18 10.70
N LEU A 17 9.71 7.49 9.42
CA LEU A 17 10.64 7.28 8.32
C LEU A 17 11.44 8.55 8.01
N PRO A 18 12.62 8.45 7.39
CA PRO A 18 13.35 9.63 6.91
C PRO A 18 12.50 10.48 5.95
N GLU A 19 12.35 11.75 6.24
CA GLU A 19 11.52 12.69 5.46
C GLU A 19 11.87 12.71 3.96
N THR A 20 13.15 12.58 3.63
CA THR A 20 13.62 12.56 2.23
C THR A 20 13.11 11.35 1.45
N LEU A 21 12.76 10.26 2.13
CA LEU A 21 12.33 9.01 1.52
C LEU A 21 10.80 8.86 1.44
N ILE A 22 10.02 9.73 2.07
CA ILE A 22 8.57 9.68 2.04
C ILE A 22 7.97 10.75 1.11
N PRO A 23 6.78 10.54 0.54
CA PRO A 23 5.99 11.61 -0.07
C PRO A 23 5.59 12.63 1.01
N LYS A 24 5.38 13.88 0.63
CA LYS A 24 4.72 14.84 1.51
C LYS A 24 3.38 14.27 1.94
N THR A 25 3.14 14.20 3.23
CA THR A 25 1.94 13.58 3.79
C THR A 25 1.44 14.41 4.96
N VAL A 26 0.15 14.73 4.97
CA VAL A 26 -0.52 15.41 6.08
C VAL A 26 -1.78 14.65 6.44
N ILE A 27 -2.17 14.70 7.71
CA ILE A 27 -3.38 14.09 8.20
C ILE A 27 -4.44 15.16 8.46
N ALA A 28 -5.67 14.90 8.05
CA ALA A 28 -6.84 15.71 8.36
C ALA A 28 -7.88 14.87 9.11
N ASN A 29 -8.62 15.52 9.99
CA ASN A 29 -9.75 14.88 10.67
C ASN A 29 -10.92 14.65 9.70
N ASN A 30 -11.82 13.77 10.08
CA ASN A 30 -13.00 13.35 9.30
C ASN A 30 -14.07 14.43 9.07
N HIS A 31 -13.88 15.65 9.57
CA HIS A 31 -14.81 16.78 9.42
C HIS A 31 -14.20 17.94 8.65
N ILE A 32 -13.05 17.72 8.00
CA ILE A 32 -12.40 18.78 7.22
C ILE A 32 -13.31 19.22 6.07
N THR A 33 -13.53 20.53 5.94
CA THR A 33 -14.28 21.11 4.83
C THR A 33 -13.41 21.30 3.61
N LEU A 34 -13.99 21.40 2.41
CA LEU A 34 -13.24 21.64 1.17
C LEU A 34 -12.35 22.89 1.25
N PRO A 35 -12.82 24.08 1.70
CA PRO A 35 -11.94 25.25 1.83
C PRO A 35 -10.76 25.00 2.77
N ALA A 36 -10.99 24.37 3.91
CA ALA A 36 -9.91 24.05 4.86
C ALA A 36 -8.92 23.03 4.29
N ALA A 37 -9.38 22.05 3.52
CA ALA A 37 -8.54 21.07 2.85
C ALA A 37 -7.64 21.73 1.79
N LEU A 38 -8.19 22.63 0.97
CA LEU A 38 -7.43 23.39 -0.03
C LEU A 38 -6.38 24.32 0.61
N ASP A 39 -6.73 24.98 1.72
CA ASP A 39 -5.78 25.82 2.47
C ASP A 39 -4.65 24.98 3.08
N MET A 40 -4.99 23.83 3.68
CA MET A 40 -4.01 22.87 4.19
C MET A 40 -3.08 22.36 3.07
N MET A 41 -3.62 22.00 1.91
CA MET A 41 -2.83 21.57 0.76
C MET A 41 -1.86 22.67 0.32
N LYS A 42 -2.32 23.91 0.24
CA LYS A 42 -1.49 25.08 -0.11
C LYS A 42 -0.38 25.29 0.91
N HIS A 43 -0.68 25.25 2.21
CA HIS A 43 0.27 25.42 3.29
C HIS A 43 1.40 24.36 3.24
N HIS A 44 1.05 23.11 2.92
CA HIS A 44 2.01 22.00 2.82
C HIS A 44 2.58 21.78 1.42
N ASN A 45 2.32 22.68 0.47
CA ASN A 45 2.78 22.57 -0.93
C ASN A 45 2.37 21.23 -1.58
N LEU A 46 1.16 20.76 -1.29
CA LEU A 46 0.51 19.65 -1.99
C LEU A 46 -0.23 20.20 -3.21
N ARG A 47 -0.12 19.51 -4.34
CA ARG A 47 -0.78 19.88 -5.60
C ARG A 47 -1.44 18.66 -6.22
N PHE A 48 -2.56 18.87 -6.91
CA PHE A 48 -3.18 17.81 -7.69
C PHE A 48 -2.23 17.30 -8.81
N PRO A 49 -2.27 15.99 -9.11
CA PRO A 49 -3.03 14.99 -8.38
C PRO A 49 -2.40 14.63 -7.03
N ILE A 50 -3.23 14.25 -6.06
CA ILE A 50 -2.83 13.73 -4.75
C ILE A 50 -3.43 12.35 -4.53
N ILE A 51 -2.91 11.63 -3.53
CA ILE A 51 -3.54 10.42 -3.02
C ILE A 51 -4.25 10.75 -1.71
N LEU A 52 -5.53 10.41 -1.64
CA LEU A 52 -6.30 10.38 -0.40
C LEU A 52 -6.45 8.93 0.06
N LYS A 53 -6.29 8.73 1.35
CA LYS A 53 -6.47 7.40 1.97
C LYS A 53 -6.82 7.53 3.45
N PRO A 54 -7.65 6.64 4.01
CA PRO A 54 -7.88 6.56 5.44
C PRO A 54 -6.57 6.29 6.19
N ASP A 55 -6.38 6.94 7.35
CA ASP A 55 -5.22 6.72 8.20
C ASP A 55 -5.14 5.27 8.66
N ILE A 56 -6.25 4.71 9.11
CA ILE A 56 -6.36 3.30 9.47
C ILE A 56 -7.15 2.57 8.39
N GLY A 57 -6.58 1.51 7.82
CA GLY A 57 -7.26 0.73 6.80
C GLY A 57 -6.31 -0.21 6.08
N GLU A 58 -6.90 -1.22 5.44
CA GLU A 58 -6.18 -2.28 4.74
C GLU A 58 -6.73 -2.48 3.33
N ARG A 59 -5.97 -3.20 2.50
CA ARG A 59 -6.39 -3.68 1.17
C ARG A 59 -6.84 -2.59 0.20
N GLY A 60 -6.31 -1.37 0.36
CA GLY A 60 -6.62 -0.24 -0.53
C GLY A 60 -8.03 0.33 -0.37
N TRP A 61 -8.70 0.06 0.77
CA TRP A 61 -10.02 0.64 1.05
C TRP A 61 -9.94 2.16 1.03
N GLN A 62 -10.81 2.78 0.21
CA GLN A 62 -10.90 4.23 -0.01
C GLN A 62 -9.54 4.91 -0.31
N VAL A 63 -8.60 4.20 -0.93
CA VAL A 63 -7.40 4.84 -1.47
C VAL A 63 -7.73 5.32 -2.87
N GLU A 64 -7.64 6.63 -3.09
CA GLU A 64 -8.03 7.27 -4.35
C GLU A 64 -7.00 8.29 -4.81
N LYS A 65 -6.82 8.38 -6.12
CA LYS A 65 -6.07 9.45 -6.78
C LYS A 65 -7.04 10.55 -7.13
N ILE A 66 -6.82 11.72 -6.59
CA ILE A 66 -7.69 12.89 -6.72
C ILE A 66 -7.00 13.88 -7.65
N ALA A 67 -7.63 14.19 -8.77
CA ALA A 67 -7.06 15.03 -9.81
C ALA A 67 -7.47 16.51 -9.73
N ASN A 68 -8.57 16.83 -9.04
CA ASN A 68 -9.14 18.17 -9.00
C ASN A 68 -10.01 18.40 -7.74
N GLU A 69 -10.49 19.64 -7.58
CA GLU A 69 -11.30 20.05 -6.43
C GLU A 69 -12.66 19.35 -6.36
N ASN A 70 -13.30 19.06 -7.50
CA ASN A 70 -14.59 18.38 -7.53
C ASN A 70 -14.47 16.94 -7.00
N GLU A 71 -13.43 16.23 -7.40
CA GLU A 71 -13.13 14.90 -6.89
C GLU A 71 -12.76 14.95 -5.40
N LEU A 72 -12.04 15.98 -4.96
CA LEU A 72 -11.74 16.20 -3.55
C LEU A 72 -13.01 16.37 -2.74
N GLU A 73 -13.93 17.25 -3.17
CA GLU A 73 -15.19 17.47 -2.49
C GLU A 73 -16.04 16.20 -2.40
N ALA A 74 -16.14 15.47 -3.50
CA ALA A 74 -16.86 14.18 -3.53
C ALA A 74 -16.27 13.17 -2.54
N TYR A 75 -14.93 13.07 -2.50
CA TYR A 75 -14.25 12.18 -1.57
C TYR A 75 -14.47 12.58 -0.11
N LEU A 76 -14.36 13.86 0.22
CA LEU A 76 -14.58 14.36 1.59
C LEU A 76 -16.01 14.10 2.07
N ASN A 77 -17.01 14.31 1.20
CA ASN A 77 -18.42 14.08 1.51
C ASN A 77 -18.75 12.59 1.70
N ALA A 78 -18.03 11.70 1.03
CA ALA A 78 -18.19 10.25 1.15
C ALA A 78 -17.44 9.64 2.34
N ASN A 79 -16.60 10.41 3.04
CA ASN A 79 -15.68 9.89 4.05
C ASN A 79 -16.02 10.40 5.45
N ASN A 80 -15.90 9.53 6.46
CA ASN A 80 -16.20 9.87 7.85
C ASN A 80 -15.08 9.40 8.83
N VAL A 81 -13.87 9.20 8.31
CA VAL A 81 -12.68 8.81 9.08
C VAL A 81 -11.53 9.77 8.80
N ASP A 82 -10.52 9.77 9.66
CA ASP A 82 -9.33 10.58 9.45
C ASP A 82 -8.60 10.17 8.17
N ILE A 83 -8.18 11.15 7.39
CA ILE A 83 -7.71 11.02 6.01
C ILE A 83 -6.28 11.53 5.89
N LEU A 84 -5.42 10.78 5.22
CA LEU A 84 -4.13 11.26 4.76
C LEU A 84 -4.27 11.88 3.37
N PHE A 85 -3.71 13.07 3.25
CA PHE A 85 -3.42 13.75 1.99
C PHE A 85 -1.94 13.51 1.68
N GLN A 86 -1.67 12.78 0.62
CA GLN A 86 -0.30 12.39 0.26
C GLN A 86 0.02 12.82 -1.16
N GLU A 87 1.23 13.36 -1.34
CA GLU A 87 1.78 13.66 -2.66
C GLU A 87 1.70 12.43 -3.58
N TYR A 88 1.18 12.61 -4.80
CA TYR A 88 1.22 11.56 -5.81
C TYR A 88 2.63 11.42 -6.37
N ILE A 89 3.21 10.26 -6.25
CA ILE A 89 4.55 9.96 -6.77
C ILE A 89 4.41 9.27 -8.12
N ASP A 90 4.72 10.00 -9.19
CA ASP A 90 4.68 9.51 -10.57
C ASP A 90 6.04 8.97 -11.00
N LEU A 91 6.43 7.83 -10.43
CA LEU A 91 7.65 7.11 -10.78
C LEU A 91 7.30 5.72 -11.34
N PRO A 92 8.02 5.25 -12.39
CA PRO A 92 7.57 4.13 -13.22
C PRO A 92 7.67 2.76 -12.57
N LEU A 93 8.54 2.58 -11.58
CA LEU A 93 8.70 1.30 -10.91
C LEU A 93 8.04 1.33 -9.53
N GLU A 94 6.98 0.55 -9.37
CA GLU A 94 6.38 0.30 -8.06
C GLU A 94 6.75 -1.10 -7.58
N LEU A 95 7.39 -1.17 -6.41
CA LEU A 95 7.91 -2.40 -5.82
C LEU A 95 7.42 -2.57 -4.39
N GLY A 96 7.19 -3.84 -4.01
CA GLY A 96 7.04 -4.24 -2.62
C GLY A 96 8.27 -5.03 -2.18
N ILE A 97 8.96 -4.56 -1.14
CA ILE A 97 10.21 -5.15 -0.67
C ILE A 97 10.07 -5.58 0.78
N LEU A 98 10.08 -6.88 1.03
CA LEU A 98 10.03 -7.43 2.38
C LEU A 98 11.44 -7.62 2.92
N TYR A 99 11.69 -6.94 4.03
CA TYR A 99 12.96 -6.94 4.72
C TYR A 99 12.76 -7.32 6.18
N TYR A 100 13.74 -8.05 6.74
CA TYR A 100 13.84 -8.22 8.18
C TYR A 100 15.29 -8.23 8.66
N ARG A 101 15.49 -7.89 9.94
CA ARG A 101 16.77 -7.94 10.62
C ARG A 101 16.57 -8.52 12.03
N PHE A 102 17.45 -9.44 12.43
CA PHE A 102 17.45 -9.88 13.83
C PHE A 102 18.01 -8.79 14.74
N PRO A 103 17.40 -8.58 15.93
CA PRO A 103 17.82 -7.52 16.82
C PRO A 103 19.29 -7.50 17.23
N ASP A 104 19.97 -8.67 17.22
CA ASP A 104 21.41 -8.82 17.52
C ASP A 104 22.32 -8.65 16.31
N LYS A 105 21.76 -8.43 15.13
CA LYS A 105 22.53 -8.31 13.87
C LYS A 105 22.54 -6.87 13.37
N LYS A 106 23.66 -6.49 12.75
CA LYS A 106 23.82 -5.19 12.06
C LYS A 106 23.20 -5.19 10.66
N THR A 107 23.21 -6.36 10.00
CA THR A 107 22.69 -6.53 8.64
C THR A 107 21.43 -7.36 8.63
N GLY A 108 20.49 -6.98 7.80
CA GLY A 108 19.23 -7.69 7.59
C GLY A 108 19.24 -8.56 6.33
N ARG A 109 18.03 -8.87 5.88
CA ARG A 109 17.81 -9.68 4.67
C ARG A 109 16.57 -9.18 3.94
N ILE A 110 16.70 -8.97 2.64
CA ILE A 110 15.55 -8.88 1.74
C ILE A 110 15.21 -10.31 1.32
N THR A 111 13.96 -10.69 1.44
CA THR A 111 13.50 -12.07 1.19
C THR A 111 12.36 -12.15 0.19
N SER A 112 11.81 -11.00 -0.19
CA SER A 112 10.82 -10.89 -1.24
C SER A 112 10.90 -9.53 -1.90
N VAL A 113 10.99 -9.51 -3.21
CA VAL A 113 10.77 -8.33 -4.03
C VAL A 113 9.68 -8.65 -5.04
N VAL A 114 8.67 -7.78 -5.11
CA VAL A 114 7.65 -7.85 -6.14
C VAL A 114 7.62 -6.57 -6.93
N LYS A 115 7.48 -6.69 -8.26
CA LYS A 115 7.11 -5.60 -9.14
C LYS A 115 5.60 -5.59 -9.29
N LYS A 116 4.98 -4.46 -9.02
CA LYS A 116 3.54 -4.27 -9.20
C LYS A 116 3.27 -3.89 -10.65
N LYS A 117 2.51 -4.73 -11.37
CA LYS A 117 1.99 -4.43 -12.70
C LYS A 117 0.55 -3.98 -12.54
N MET A 118 0.28 -2.71 -12.85
CA MET A 118 -1.06 -2.14 -12.75
C MET A 118 -2.04 -2.89 -13.66
N LEU A 119 -3.32 -2.82 -13.32
CA LEU A 119 -4.37 -3.38 -14.15
C LEU A 119 -4.61 -2.47 -15.35
N GLU A 120 -4.18 -2.89 -16.51
CA GLU A 120 -4.34 -2.17 -17.77
C GLU A 120 -5.03 -3.02 -18.82
N ILE A 121 -5.72 -2.38 -19.73
CA ILE A 121 -6.24 -2.96 -20.97
C ILE A 121 -5.62 -2.25 -22.16
N THR A 122 -5.62 -2.93 -23.31
CA THR A 122 -5.20 -2.35 -24.58
C THR A 122 -6.39 -2.33 -25.53
N GLY A 123 -6.73 -1.17 -26.05
CA GLY A 123 -7.78 -0.98 -27.03
C GLY A 123 -7.51 -1.73 -28.34
N ASN A 124 -8.57 -2.18 -28.98
CA ASN A 124 -8.51 -2.80 -30.30
C ASN A 124 -9.28 -1.98 -31.36
N GLY A 125 -9.82 -0.81 -30.97
CA GLY A 125 -10.58 0.08 -31.84
C GLY A 125 -12.02 -0.36 -32.14
N SER A 126 -12.50 -1.46 -31.53
CA SER A 126 -13.86 -1.98 -31.80
C SER A 126 -14.61 -2.46 -30.58
N SER A 127 -13.93 -2.98 -29.58
CA SER A 127 -14.54 -3.49 -28.35
C SER A 127 -14.60 -2.41 -27.27
N THR A 128 -15.66 -2.45 -26.47
CA THR A 128 -15.79 -1.62 -25.29
C THR A 128 -14.79 -2.02 -24.20
N ILE A 129 -14.53 -1.10 -23.26
CA ILE A 129 -13.70 -1.39 -22.09
C ILE A 129 -14.22 -2.63 -21.36
N LYS A 130 -15.54 -2.75 -21.18
CA LYS A 130 -16.17 -3.92 -20.55
C LYS A 130 -15.83 -5.23 -21.27
N GLU A 131 -15.94 -5.25 -22.59
CA GLU A 131 -15.62 -6.44 -23.39
C GLU A 131 -14.14 -6.81 -23.31
N LEU A 132 -13.26 -5.81 -23.34
CA LEU A 132 -11.82 -6.02 -23.18
C LEU A 132 -11.49 -6.57 -21.77
N MET A 133 -12.17 -6.08 -20.72
CA MET A 133 -12.01 -6.59 -19.36
C MET A 133 -12.40 -8.06 -19.22
N TYR A 134 -13.41 -8.54 -19.94
CA TYR A 134 -13.80 -9.96 -19.91
C TYR A 134 -12.68 -10.89 -20.40
N SER A 135 -11.80 -10.44 -21.29
CA SER A 135 -10.66 -11.23 -21.80
C SER A 135 -9.50 -11.37 -20.82
N ILE A 136 -9.47 -10.53 -19.75
CA ILE A 136 -8.40 -10.51 -18.75
C ILE A 136 -8.94 -10.99 -17.41
N PRO A 137 -8.51 -12.18 -16.92
CA PRO A 137 -9.09 -12.78 -15.71
C PRO A 137 -9.14 -11.85 -14.47
N ARG A 138 -8.10 -11.03 -14.27
CA ARG A 138 -8.04 -10.08 -13.15
C ARG A 138 -8.94 -8.85 -13.36
N ALA A 139 -9.07 -8.37 -14.59
CA ALA A 139 -9.97 -7.27 -14.92
C ALA A 139 -11.43 -7.70 -14.79
N LYS A 140 -11.75 -8.92 -15.20
CA LYS A 140 -13.09 -9.49 -15.06
C LYS A 140 -13.63 -9.43 -13.61
N LEU A 141 -12.77 -9.62 -12.61
CA LEU A 141 -13.13 -9.53 -11.20
C LEU A 141 -13.48 -8.11 -10.73
N GLN A 142 -13.17 -7.10 -11.53
CA GLN A 142 -13.41 -5.69 -11.19
C GLN A 142 -14.67 -5.13 -11.91
N ILE A 143 -15.27 -5.88 -12.84
CA ILE A 143 -16.39 -5.38 -13.68
C ILE A 143 -17.54 -4.88 -12.82
N GLU A 144 -17.97 -5.66 -11.81
CA GLU A 144 -19.08 -5.27 -10.91
C GLU A 144 -18.78 -3.96 -10.16
N THR A 145 -17.53 -3.75 -9.77
CA THR A 145 -17.11 -2.49 -9.13
C THR A 145 -17.22 -1.32 -10.11
N PHE A 146 -16.74 -1.50 -11.35
CA PHE A 146 -16.86 -0.47 -12.38
C PHE A 146 -18.29 -0.20 -12.79
N GLU A 147 -19.15 -1.22 -12.88
CA GLU A 147 -20.58 -1.06 -13.16
C GLU A 147 -21.30 -0.21 -12.11
N LYS A 148 -20.85 -0.30 -10.86
CA LYS A 148 -21.41 0.48 -9.77
C LYS A 148 -20.84 1.91 -9.73
N ASP A 149 -19.52 2.05 -9.85
CA ASP A 149 -18.81 3.27 -9.53
C ASP A 149 -18.57 4.17 -10.77
N GLN A 150 -18.41 3.58 -11.96
CA GLN A 150 -18.04 4.27 -13.21
C GLN A 150 -18.64 3.59 -14.45
N PRO A 151 -19.97 3.42 -14.53
CA PRO A 151 -20.63 2.67 -15.63
C PRO A 151 -20.36 3.28 -17.00
N GLU A 152 -20.21 4.60 -17.10
CA GLU A 152 -19.93 5.32 -18.34
C GLU A 152 -18.57 4.99 -18.93
N VAL A 153 -17.56 4.69 -18.10
CA VAL A 153 -16.23 4.29 -18.55
C VAL A 153 -16.27 2.97 -19.29
N LEU A 154 -17.09 2.03 -18.82
CA LEU A 154 -17.19 0.69 -19.40
C LEU A 154 -17.73 0.67 -20.84
N ALA A 155 -18.51 1.67 -21.21
CA ALA A 155 -19.10 1.78 -22.57
C ALA A 155 -18.13 2.37 -23.61
N ASN A 156 -17.02 2.98 -23.19
CA ASN A 156 -16.07 3.59 -24.10
C ASN A 156 -15.34 2.52 -24.93
N VAL A 157 -15.06 2.87 -26.21
CA VAL A 157 -14.29 2.06 -27.15
C VAL A 157 -12.92 2.70 -27.33
N PRO A 158 -11.87 2.16 -26.72
CA PRO A 158 -10.53 2.73 -26.84
C PRO A 158 -9.95 2.48 -28.24
N ALA A 159 -9.12 3.44 -28.70
CA ALA A 159 -8.43 3.31 -29.98
C ALA A 159 -7.51 2.07 -30.01
N SER A 160 -7.24 1.56 -31.23
CA SER A 160 -6.32 0.42 -31.39
C SER A 160 -4.92 0.76 -30.87
N GLY A 161 -4.41 -0.04 -29.93
CA GLY A 161 -3.11 0.15 -29.27
C GLY A 161 -3.13 1.13 -28.10
N GLU A 162 -4.25 1.80 -27.83
CA GLU A 162 -4.39 2.68 -26.66
C GLU A 162 -4.36 1.85 -25.38
N LYS A 163 -3.48 2.25 -24.44
CA LYS A 163 -3.38 1.64 -23.12
C LYS A 163 -4.18 2.44 -22.11
N ILE A 164 -5.09 1.77 -21.42
CA ILE A 164 -5.90 2.35 -20.36
C ILE A 164 -5.55 1.66 -19.05
N GLU A 165 -5.06 2.42 -18.11
CA GLU A 165 -4.87 1.97 -16.73
C GLU A 165 -6.22 2.01 -16.01
N LEU A 166 -6.75 0.84 -15.70
CA LEU A 166 -8.06 0.71 -15.02
C LEU A 166 -7.99 1.06 -13.53
N MET A 167 -6.84 0.81 -12.90
CA MET A 167 -6.65 1.02 -11.47
C MET A 167 -5.29 1.67 -11.21
N PRO A 168 -5.25 2.95 -10.78
CA PRO A 168 -3.99 3.68 -10.57
C PRO A 168 -3.28 3.34 -9.25
N ILE A 169 -3.84 2.38 -8.48
CA ILE A 169 -3.31 2.02 -7.16
C ILE A 169 -2.86 0.56 -7.17
N GLY A 170 -1.59 0.37 -6.84
CA GLY A 170 -0.91 -0.93 -6.83
C GLY A 170 -1.38 -1.89 -5.72
N ASN A 171 -2.65 -2.31 -5.76
CA ASN A 171 -3.23 -3.25 -4.78
C ASN A 171 -3.67 -4.55 -5.44
N HIS A 172 -3.24 -5.69 -4.86
CA HIS A 172 -3.56 -7.03 -5.38
C HIS A 172 -5.08 -7.31 -5.43
N CYS A 173 -5.84 -6.88 -4.42
CA CYS A 173 -7.29 -7.05 -4.37
C CYS A 173 -8.03 -6.20 -5.42
N ARG A 174 -7.39 -5.14 -5.93
CA ARG A 174 -7.91 -4.27 -6.98
C ARG A 174 -7.39 -4.62 -8.38
N GLY A 175 -6.86 -5.83 -8.57
CA GLY A 175 -6.47 -6.34 -9.88
C GLY A 175 -4.98 -6.21 -10.23
N THR A 176 -4.18 -5.47 -9.45
CA THR A 176 -2.72 -5.38 -9.67
C THR A 176 -2.08 -6.76 -9.64
N THR A 177 -1.25 -7.06 -10.63
CA THR A 177 -0.50 -8.31 -10.68
C THR A 177 0.84 -8.13 -9.97
N PHE A 178 1.13 -9.04 -9.02
CA PHE A 178 2.40 -9.09 -8.33
C PHE A 178 3.36 -10.01 -9.08
N LEU A 179 4.37 -9.43 -9.70
CA LEU A 179 5.39 -10.16 -10.42
C LEU A 179 6.58 -10.41 -9.51
N ASN A 180 7.04 -11.66 -9.43
CA ASN A 180 8.26 -11.99 -8.70
C ASN A 180 9.46 -11.25 -9.34
N ALA A 181 10.15 -10.47 -8.53
CA ALA A 181 11.32 -9.69 -8.89
C ALA A 181 12.48 -9.97 -7.90
N ASN A 182 12.57 -11.20 -7.39
CA ASN A 182 13.63 -11.59 -6.46
C ASN A 182 15.03 -11.58 -7.10
N ASP A 183 15.12 -11.53 -8.43
CA ASP A 183 16.35 -11.26 -9.19
C ASP A 183 17.00 -9.90 -8.84
N LEU A 184 16.22 -8.96 -8.30
CA LEU A 184 16.73 -7.69 -7.79
C LEU A 184 17.42 -7.80 -6.42
N ILE A 185 17.32 -8.93 -5.73
CA ILE A 185 17.92 -9.10 -4.40
C ILE A 185 19.44 -9.25 -4.55
N THR A 186 20.16 -8.22 -4.13
CA THR A 186 21.63 -8.20 -4.09
C THR A 186 22.12 -7.75 -2.73
N LYS A 187 23.43 -7.80 -2.52
CA LYS A 187 24.07 -7.27 -1.30
C LYS A 187 23.93 -5.74 -1.25
N GLU A 188 24.02 -5.08 -2.40
CA GLU A 188 23.90 -3.64 -2.55
C GLU A 188 22.48 -3.19 -2.16
N LEU A 189 21.45 -3.86 -2.69
CA LEU A 189 20.07 -3.54 -2.31
C LEU A 189 19.82 -3.80 -0.81
N THR A 190 20.37 -4.89 -0.27
CA THR A 190 20.26 -5.18 1.16
C THR A 190 20.90 -4.07 1.99
N ALA A 191 22.07 -3.57 1.61
CA ALA A 191 22.76 -2.48 2.30
C ALA A 191 21.94 -1.17 2.28
N VAL A 192 21.22 -0.88 1.19
CA VAL A 192 20.30 0.26 1.12
C VAL A 192 19.21 0.14 2.19
N PHE A 193 18.58 -1.04 2.30
CA PHE A 193 17.50 -1.24 3.28
C PHE A 193 18.03 -1.41 4.72
N ASP A 194 19.25 -1.87 4.91
CA ASP A 194 19.94 -1.80 6.21
C ASP A 194 20.04 -0.33 6.67
N ALA A 195 20.54 0.55 5.80
CA ALA A 195 20.68 1.99 6.10
C ALA A 195 19.35 2.69 6.32
N VAL A 196 18.29 2.29 5.62
CA VAL A 196 16.93 2.80 5.86
C VAL A 196 16.41 2.32 7.20
N SER A 197 16.51 1.00 7.47
CA SER A 197 15.96 0.40 8.67
C SER A 197 16.68 0.86 9.96
N ASP A 198 17.95 1.23 9.88
CA ASP A 198 18.71 1.79 11.01
C ASP A 198 18.19 3.16 11.48
N LYS A 199 17.45 3.86 10.62
CA LYS A 199 16.82 5.15 10.94
C LYS A 199 15.40 5.03 11.49
N ILE A 200 14.88 3.81 11.60
CA ILE A 200 13.51 3.54 12.07
C ILE A 200 13.58 2.83 13.42
N ASP A 201 13.19 3.53 14.47
CA ASP A 201 13.22 2.99 15.83
C ASP A 201 12.37 1.72 15.97
N GLY A 202 13.01 0.65 16.49
CA GLY A 202 12.33 -0.60 16.78
C GLY A 202 11.88 -1.40 15.55
N PHE A 203 12.28 -1.02 14.34
CA PHE A 203 11.92 -1.73 13.13
C PHE A 203 12.85 -2.93 12.89
N TYR A 204 12.25 -4.10 12.81
CA TYR A 204 12.96 -5.37 12.57
C TYR A 204 12.33 -6.24 11.49
N PHE A 205 11.11 -5.96 11.07
CA PHE A 205 10.39 -6.76 10.09
C PHE A 205 9.30 -5.94 9.42
N GLY A 206 9.21 -5.97 8.09
CA GLY A 206 8.14 -5.33 7.36
C GLY A 206 8.34 -5.32 5.85
N ARG A 207 7.30 -4.86 5.14
CA ARG A 207 7.31 -4.66 3.69
C ARG A 207 7.21 -3.18 3.38
N PHE A 208 8.21 -2.69 2.70
CA PHE A 208 8.23 -1.35 2.11
C PHE A 208 7.54 -1.40 0.75
N ASP A 209 6.49 -0.61 0.58
CA ASP A 209 5.88 -0.36 -0.72
C ASP A 209 6.46 0.96 -1.24
N ILE A 210 7.25 0.88 -2.33
CA ILE A 210 8.09 1.99 -2.82
C ILE A 210 7.81 2.30 -4.29
N ARG A 211 8.13 3.54 -4.69
CA ARG A 211 8.31 3.91 -6.09
C ARG A 211 9.71 4.45 -6.35
N CYS A 212 10.28 4.12 -7.50
CA CYS A 212 11.57 4.63 -7.95
C CYS A 212 11.61 4.78 -9.48
N GLU A 213 12.58 5.57 -9.95
CA GLU A 213 12.76 5.86 -11.39
C GLU A 213 13.26 4.64 -12.16
N SER A 214 14.25 3.95 -11.60
CA SER A 214 14.91 2.81 -12.26
C SER A 214 15.51 1.85 -11.23
N LYS A 215 16.01 0.71 -11.70
CA LYS A 215 16.77 -0.23 -10.87
C LYS A 215 18.04 0.43 -10.30
N GLU A 216 18.73 1.23 -11.10
CA GLU A 216 19.94 1.95 -10.69
C GLU A 216 19.60 2.99 -9.60
N ALA A 217 18.48 3.69 -9.73
CA ALA A 217 18.00 4.60 -8.70
C ALA A 217 17.71 3.86 -7.40
N LEU A 218 17.09 2.67 -7.47
CA LEU A 218 16.81 1.82 -6.31
C LEU A 218 18.09 1.41 -5.59
N TYR A 219 19.11 0.91 -6.31
CA TYR A 219 20.39 0.52 -5.73
C TYR A 219 21.17 1.69 -5.12
N ASN A 220 20.89 2.91 -5.56
CA ASN A 220 21.44 4.14 -4.99
C ASN A 220 20.57 4.73 -3.86
N GLY A 221 19.53 4.03 -3.43
CA GLY A 221 18.60 4.49 -2.37
C GLY A 221 17.71 5.67 -2.79
N LYS A 222 17.62 5.97 -4.10
CA LYS A 222 16.75 7.02 -4.65
C LYS A 222 15.36 6.45 -4.92
N MET A 223 14.51 6.54 -3.91
CA MET A 223 13.14 6.01 -3.94
C MET A 223 12.23 6.84 -3.05
N LYS A 224 10.91 6.63 -3.19
CA LYS A 224 9.89 7.11 -2.26
C LYS A 224 9.16 5.93 -1.65
N ILE A 225 9.04 5.91 -0.32
CA ILE A 225 8.32 4.89 0.46
C ILE A 225 6.90 5.41 0.67
N MET A 226 5.92 4.86 -0.04
CA MET A 226 4.53 5.26 0.07
C MET A 226 3.84 4.63 1.27
N GLU A 227 4.31 3.45 1.70
CA GLU A 227 3.75 2.71 2.82
C GLU A 227 4.80 1.76 3.41
N LEU A 228 4.77 1.58 4.73
CA LEU A 228 5.50 0.54 5.43
C LEU A 228 4.51 -0.31 6.21
N ASN A 229 4.45 -1.59 5.84
CA ASN A 229 3.61 -2.60 6.47
C ASN A 229 4.46 -3.47 7.39
N GLY A 230 4.10 -3.59 8.66
CA GLY A 230 4.85 -4.35 9.66
C GLY A 230 4.59 -5.85 9.67
N ALA A 231 4.39 -6.41 10.85
CA ALA A 231 4.27 -7.85 11.11
C ALA A 231 3.13 -8.57 10.36
N GLY A 232 2.07 -7.82 9.97
CA GLY A 232 0.98 -8.34 9.15
C GLY A 232 1.32 -8.50 7.66
N SER A 233 2.51 -8.07 7.22
CA SER A 233 2.89 -8.15 5.81
C SER A 233 3.33 -9.55 5.39
N GLU A 234 3.05 -9.88 4.13
CA GLU A 234 3.40 -11.16 3.52
C GLU A 234 4.41 -11.00 2.39
N PRO A 235 5.20 -12.06 2.10
CA PRO A 235 6.16 -12.06 0.99
C PRO A 235 5.40 -12.07 -0.35
N GLY A 236 5.25 -10.90 -0.97
CA GLY A 236 4.38 -10.72 -2.13
C GLY A 236 4.72 -11.57 -3.37
N HIS A 237 5.97 -12.08 -3.50
CA HIS A 237 6.35 -12.95 -4.62
C HIS A 237 5.57 -14.27 -4.67
N ILE A 238 4.94 -14.69 -3.56
CA ILE A 238 4.10 -15.90 -3.53
C ILE A 238 2.83 -15.77 -4.40
N TYR A 239 2.43 -14.53 -4.70
CA TYR A 239 1.27 -14.21 -5.54
C TYR A 239 1.62 -14.07 -7.03
N HIS A 240 2.85 -14.36 -7.42
CA HIS A 240 3.26 -14.36 -8.82
C HIS A 240 2.43 -15.38 -9.62
N PRO A 241 1.91 -15.02 -10.80
CA PRO A 241 1.20 -15.97 -11.67
C PRO A 241 2.07 -17.19 -11.96
N GLY A 242 1.55 -18.38 -11.67
CA GLY A 242 2.29 -19.63 -11.81
C GLY A 242 3.18 -20.02 -10.62
N ALA A 243 3.19 -19.25 -9.53
CA ALA A 243 3.88 -19.65 -8.31
C ALA A 243 3.31 -20.97 -7.76
N ARG A 244 4.20 -21.89 -7.34
CA ARG A 244 3.79 -23.17 -6.79
C ARG A 244 3.32 -23.01 -5.35
N LEU A 245 2.19 -23.60 -5.00
CA LEU A 245 1.59 -23.51 -3.67
C LEU A 245 2.57 -23.97 -2.56
N ILE A 246 3.32 -25.03 -2.81
CA ILE A 246 4.30 -25.54 -1.82
C ILE A 246 5.40 -24.53 -1.52
N ASP A 247 5.86 -23.78 -2.52
CA ASP A 247 6.90 -22.77 -2.35
C ASP A 247 6.34 -21.52 -1.62
N ALA A 248 5.07 -21.20 -1.87
CA ALA A 248 4.35 -20.15 -1.13
C ALA A 248 4.27 -20.49 0.37
N TYR A 249 3.86 -21.72 0.73
CA TYR A 249 3.85 -22.14 2.14
C TYR A 249 5.23 -22.17 2.77
N LYS A 250 6.26 -22.68 2.08
CA LYS A 250 7.64 -22.62 2.58
C LYS A 250 8.08 -21.19 2.88
N SER A 251 7.75 -20.27 1.98
CA SER A 251 8.06 -18.85 2.18
C SER A 251 7.34 -18.28 3.40
N LEU A 252 6.03 -18.49 3.53
CA LEU A 252 5.23 -18.04 4.68
C LEU A 252 5.79 -18.57 6.01
N PHE A 253 6.04 -19.88 6.11
CA PHE A 253 6.61 -20.48 7.34
C PHE A 253 7.98 -19.91 7.67
N SER A 254 8.83 -19.66 6.67
CA SER A 254 10.15 -19.05 6.88
C SER A 254 10.01 -17.63 7.47
N HIS A 255 9.07 -16.83 6.96
CA HIS A 255 8.81 -15.47 7.45
C HIS A 255 8.20 -15.48 8.85
N TRP A 256 7.23 -16.34 9.12
CA TRP A 256 6.66 -16.49 10.46
C TRP A 256 7.70 -16.94 11.50
N LYS A 257 8.60 -17.85 11.10
CA LYS A 257 9.73 -18.25 11.94
C LYS A 257 10.65 -17.05 12.26
N ALA A 258 10.98 -16.24 11.25
CA ALA A 258 11.80 -15.04 11.46
C ALA A 258 11.11 -14.05 12.40
N LEU A 259 9.82 -13.76 12.17
CA LEU A 259 9.01 -12.89 13.01
C LEU A 259 8.92 -13.38 14.46
N PHE A 260 8.67 -14.68 14.66
CA PHE A 260 8.66 -15.30 15.98
C PHE A 260 10.01 -15.16 16.70
N LEU A 261 11.12 -15.41 16.01
CA LEU A 261 12.45 -15.27 16.60
C LEU A 261 12.76 -13.82 16.97
N ILE A 262 12.43 -12.86 16.10
CA ILE A 262 12.59 -11.42 16.37
C ILE A 262 11.78 -11.04 17.61
N SER A 263 10.51 -11.45 17.68
CA SER A 263 9.64 -11.18 18.84
C SER A 263 10.24 -11.73 20.15
N ARG A 264 10.74 -12.97 20.14
CA ARG A 264 11.41 -13.57 21.31
C ARG A 264 12.68 -12.82 21.70
N MET A 265 13.48 -12.38 20.73
CA MET A 265 14.71 -11.63 21.00
C MET A 265 14.42 -10.26 21.59
N ASN A 266 13.39 -9.56 21.11
CA ASN A 266 12.94 -8.30 21.66
C ASN A 266 12.40 -8.46 23.09
N ASN A 267 11.65 -9.55 23.35
CA ASN A 267 11.18 -9.84 24.70
C ASN A 267 12.32 -10.07 25.69
N LYS A 268 13.38 -10.80 25.30
CA LYS A 268 14.59 -10.96 26.10
C LYS A 268 15.34 -9.63 26.37
N ARG A 269 15.10 -8.60 25.56
CA ARG A 269 15.65 -7.24 25.73
C ARG A 269 14.75 -6.33 26.56
N GLY A 270 13.67 -6.88 27.16
CA GLY A 270 12.76 -6.16 28.05
C GLY A 270 11.54 -5.56 27.35
N ILE A 271 11.32 -5.82 26.04
CA ILE A 271 10.09 -5.39 25.37
C ILE A 271 8.99 -6.42 25.68
N PRO A 272 7.95 -6.08 26.43
CA PRO A 272 6.92 -7.03 26.82
C PRO A 272 6.10 -7.51 25.62
N TYR A 273 5.58 -8.73 25.71
CA TYR A 273 4.52 -9.16 24.81
C TYR A 273 3.23 -8.38 25.11
N LEU A 274 2.41 -8.19 24.07
CA LEU A 274 1.07 -7.66 24.22
C LEU A 274 0.27 -8.57 25.17
N SER A 275 -0.30 -7.99 26.22
CA SER A 275 -1.15 -8.76 27.15
C SER A 275 -2.47 -9.14 26.45
N PHE A 276 -3.09 -10.23 26.93
CA PHE A 276 -4.37 -10.68 26.37
C PHE A 276 -5.46 -9.59 26.46
N VAL A 277 -5.51 -8.85 27.56
CA VAL A 277 -6.49 -7.77 27.75
C VAL A 277 -6.26 -6.62 26.78
N GLU A 278 -5.01 -6.23 26.57
CA GLU A 278 -4.65 -5.20 25.56
C GLU A 278 -4.97 -5.68 24.15
N GLY A 279 -4.67 -6.94 23.82
CA GLY A 279 -5.03 -7.54 22.55
C GLY A 279 -6.54 -7.48 22.28
N LEU A 280 -7.37 -7.80 23.27
CA LEU A 280 -8.83 -7.66 23.15
C LEU A 280 -9.27 -6.21 22.96
N ARG A 281 -8.63 -5.23 23.61
CA ARG A 281 -8.91 -3.80 23.43
C ARG A 281 -8.60 -3.36 22.00
N VAL A 282 -7.46 -3.79 21.44
CA VAL A 282 -7.06 -3.48 20.05
C VAL A 282 -8.08 -4.07 19.06
N ILE A 283 -8.45 -5.35 19.24
CA ILE A 283 -9.46 -6.00 18.38
C ILE A 283 -10.81 -5.28 18.47
N LYS A 284 -11.24 -4.88 19.68
CA LYS A 284 -12.47 -4.11 19.85
C LYS A 284 -12.39 -2.76 19.13
N LYS A 285 -11.30 -1.99 19.30
CA LYS A 285 -11.09 -0.71 18.62
C LYS A 285 -11.15 -0.86 17.10
N LEU A 286 -10.49 -1.88 16.55
CA LEU A 286 -10.50 -2.16 15.12
C LEU A 286 -11.92 -2.55 14.63
N ARG A 287 -12.63 -3.37 15.40
CA ARG A 287 -14.02 -3.72 15.07
C ARG A 287 -14.95 -2.51 15.07
N ASP A 288 -14.81 -1.63 16.05
CA ASP A 288 -15.63 -0.41 16.13
C ASP A 288 -15.28 0.56 14.98
N TYR A 289 -14.01 0.70 14.63
CA TYR A 289 -13.59 1.43 13.43
C TYR A 289 -14.17 0.82 12.13
N ASN A 290 -14.18 -0.50 12.00
CA ASN A 290 -14.76 -1.18 10.83
C ASN A 290 -16.28 -1.00 10.73
N LYS A 291 -17.00 -0.75 11.83
CA LYS A 291 -18.43 -0.39 11.78
C LYS A 291 -18.66 1.00 11.17
N LEU A 292 -17.74 1.95 11.39
CA LEU A 292 -17.78 3.25 10.73
C LEU A 292 -17.65 3.10 9.22
N LYS A 293 -16.77 2.19 8.75
CA LYS A 293 -16.63 1.86 7.32
C LYS A 293 -17.94 1.39 6.68
N VAL A 294 -18.68 0.51 7.36
CA VAL A 294 -19.94 -0.04 6.84
C VAL A 294 -21.02 1.05 6.75
N LYS A 295 -21.08 1.99 7.70
CA LYS A 295 -22.02 3.11 7.63
C LYS A 295 -21.78 4.00 6.42
N THR A 296 -20.52 4.23 6.03
CA THR A 296 -20.17 5.01 4.85
C THR A 296 -20.67 4.34 3.57
N LEU A 297 -20.57 3.01 3.48
CA LEU A 297 -21.07 2.23 2.33
C LEU A 297 -22.61 2.27 2.21
N ASN A 298 -23.33 2.38 3.34
CA ASN A 298 -24.80 2.39 3.36
C ASN A 298 -25.43 3.79 3.17
N LEU A 299 -24.62 4.86 3.23
CA LEU A 299 -25.09 6.22 2.92
C LEU A 299 -25.04 6.53 1.41
N ASN A 300 -24.40 5.67 0.63
CA ASN A 300 -24.25 5.77 -0.82
C ASN A 300 -25.17 4.79 -1.59
N VAL A 301 -26.24 4.29 -0.95
CA VAL A 301 -27.29 3.46 -1.57
C VAL A 301 -28.62 4.19 -1.59
#